data_cbdabba9c4e464e78c3d7a5b24ab9a30
#
_entry.id   cbdabba9c4e464e78c3d7a5b24ab9a30
#
_cell.length_a   1.000
_cell.length_b   1.000
_cell.length_c   1.000
_cell.angle_alpha   90.00
_cell.angle_beta   90.00
_cell.angle_gamma   90.00
#
_symmetry.space_group_name_H-M   'P 1'
#
loop_
_entity.id
_entity.type
_entity.pdbx_description
1 polymer ?
#
loop_
_entity_poly.entity_id
_entity_poly.type
_entity_poly.pdbx_seq_one_letter_code
_entity_poly.pdbx_strand_id
1 'polypeptide(L)'
;MSGAEKEVVVMTVPSTRRAFFGFAAGTIGALVATRVPVIAAPVQPASSARSFAQETLAGPFTLPLLDYATSALEPHIDQLTMEIHHGKHHQAYIDNLNKVVAEHPEIGELSVWEVLTDLTIVPEAVRPAVRNNLGGHVNHTIYWELMTPKSLEPSQALVDAITRDFGSIEQMQAAVNEAGLKRFGSGWAWVVSNSGTLSVTSTPNQDNPVMDGAGFPIIGIDVWEHAYYLKYQNKRADYLTAWWNLINWRTVDQLYSLAQEASATPTA
;
A
#
# COMPACT_ATOMS: atom_id res chain seq x y z
N MET A 1 65.95 -6.79 3.80
CA MET A 1 66.05 -7.98 2.97
C MET A 1 64.70 -8.30 2.39
N SER A 2 64.69 -8.27 1.05
CA SER A 2 63.75 -8.85 0.07
C SER A 2 62.27 -8.44 0.22
N GLY A 3 61.63 -7.60 -0.57
CA GLY A 3 61.76 -7.36 -2.00
C GLY A 3 60.88 -8.34 -2.80
N ALA A 4 59.62 -8.02 -3.04
CA ALA A 4 58.84 -8.68 -4.07
C ALA A 4 57.98 -7.61 -4.79
N GLU A 5 58.50 -7.20 -5.94
CA GLU A 5 57.82 -6.39 -6.96
C GLU A 5 56.73 -7.22 -7.62
N LYS A 6 55.58 -6.59 -7.86
CA LYS A 6 54.51 -7.14 -8.72
C LYS A 6 54.59 -6.50 -10.10
N GLU A 7 54.86 -7.35 -11.05
CA GLU A 7 54.97 -7.09 -12.48
C GLU A 7 53.59 -6.82 -13.08
N VAL A 8 53.44 -5.68 -13.78
CA VAL A 8 52.26 -5.31 -14.56
C VAL A 8 52.48 -5.74 -16.00
N VAL A 9 51.69 -6.69 -16.47
CA VAL A 9 51.71 -7.11 -17.89
C VAL A 9 50.76 -6.22 -18.68
N VAL A 10 51.31 -5.41 -19.56
CA VAL A 10 50.57 -4.62 -20.57
C VAL A 10 50.48 -5.45 -21.84
N MET A 11 49.28 -5.82 -22.26
CA MET A 11 49.07 -6.46 -23.57
C MET A 11 48.80 -5.36 -24.63
N THR A 12 49.72 -5.28 -25.58
CA THR A 12 49.61 -4.47 -26.80
C THR A 12 48.95 -5.26 -27.93
N VAL A 13 47.95 -4.67 -28.58
CA VAL A 13 47.28 -5.20 -29.80
C VAL A 13 47.97 -4.59 -31.03
N PRO A 14 48.34 -5.38 -32.04
CA PRO A 14 48.91 -4.82 -33.27
C PRO A 14 47.86 -4.41 -34.29
N SER A 15 48.08 -3.21 -34.85
CA SER A 15 47.42 -2.64 -36.01
C SER A 15 47.94 -3.24 -37.32
N THR A 16 47.06 -3.69 -38.20
CA THR A 16 47.37 -3.85 -39.61
C THR A 16 46.27 -3.26 -40.51
N ARG A 17 46.67 -2.16 -41.21
CA ARG A 17 45.97 -1.62 -42.35
C ARG A 17 46.17 -2.48 -43.60
N ARG A 18 45.13 -2.73 -44.39
CA ARG A 18 45.22 -2.77 -45.85
C ARG A 18 43.87 -2.42 -46.48
N ALA A 19 43.93 -1.43 -47.33
CA ALA A 19 42.84 -0.98 -48.18
C ALA A 19 42.66 -1.88 -49.39
N PHE A 20 41.40 -2.04 -49.85
CA PHE A 20 41.10 -2.35 -51.23
C PHE A 20 39.80 -1.65 -51.65
N PHE A 21 39.91 -0.91 -52.75
CA PHE A 21 38.78 -0.22 -53.42
C PHE A 21 37.98 -1.25 -54.21
N GLY A 22 36.66 -1.14 -54.14
CA GLY A 22 35.75 -1.81 -55.05
C GLY A 22 34.43 -1.05 -55.10
N PHE A 23 34.18 -0.37 -56.21
CA PHE A 23 32.93 0.28 -56.57
C PHE A 23 31.87 -0.79 -56.89
N ALA A 24 30.70 -0.76 -56.26
CA ALA A 24 29.47 -1.31 -56.82
C ALA A 24 28.29 -0.49 -56.37
N ALA A 25 27.57 0.06 -57.32
CA ALA A 25 26.30 0.74 -57.14
C ALA A 25 25.21 -0.25 -56.81
N GLY A 26 24.38 0.07 -55.83
CA GLY A 26 23.24 -0.81 -55.48
C GLY A 26 22.32 -0.17 -54.44
N THR A 27 21.22 0.37 -54.93
CA THR A 27 19.90 0.50 -54.32
C THR A 27 19.78 0.98 -52.89
N ILE A 28 19.25 2.20 -52.73
CA ILE A 28 18.73 2.77 -51.50
C ILE A 28 17.51 1.95 -51.05
N GLY A 29 17.71 1.03 -50.16
CA GLY A 29 16.63 0.37 -49.42
C GLY A 29 16.17 1.29 -48.30
N ALA A 30 14.96 1.84 -48.42
CA ALA A 30 14.32 2.55 -47.32
C ALA A 30 14.08 1.55 -46.16
N LEU A 31 14.79 1.73 -45.06
CA LEU A 31 14.51 1.07 -43.79
C LEU A 31 13.17 1.61 -43.27
N VAL A 32 12.09 0.89 -43.52
CA VAL A 32 10.82 1.11 -42.84
C VAL A 32 11.01 0.63 -41.40
N ALA A 33 11.27 1.56 -40.49
CA ALA A 33 11.23 1.29 -39.07
C ALA A 33 9.77 0.98 -38.68
N THR A 34 9.42 -0.29 -38.68
CA THR A 34 8.17 -0.74 -38.08
C THR A 34 8.24 -0.45 -36.57
N ARG A 35 7.57 0.62 -36.16
CA ARG A 35 7.28 0.85 -34.72
C ARG A 35 6.38 -0.29 -34.27
N VAL A 36 6.96 -1.27 -33.55
CA VAL A 36 6.18 -2.24 -32.79
C VAL A 36 5.45 -1.41 -31.73
N PRO A 37 4.11 -1.40 -31.70
CA PRO A 37 3.41 -0.74 -30.61
C PRO A 37 3.82 -1.46 -29.32
N VAL A 38 4.47 -0.73 -28.40
CA VAL A 38 4.61 -1.17 -27.01
C VAL A 38 3.18 -1.18 -26.47
N ILE A 39 2.55 -2.34 -26.50
CA ILE A 39 1.30 -2.56 -25.78
C ILE A 39 1.70 -2.45 -24.31
N ALA A 40 1.42 -1.32 -23.70
CA ALA A 40 1.51 -1.18 -22.26
C ALA A 40 0.66 -2.32 -21.67
N ALA A 41 1.28 -3.19 -20.89
CA ALA A 41 0.54 -4.20 -20.16
C ALA A 41 -0.62 -3.52 -19.42
N PRO A 42 -1.83 -4.08 -19.41
CA PRO A 42 -2.92 -3.49 -18.68
C PRO A 42 -2.47 -3.33 -17.24
N VAL A 43 -2.46 -2.08 -16.77
CA VAL A 43 -2.19 -1.74 -15.38
C VAL A 43 -3.32 -2.38 -14.60
N GLN A 44 -3.03 -3.48 -13.90
CA GLN A 44 -4.01 -4.08 -13.00
C GLN A 44 -4.36 -3.03 -11.94
N PRO A 45 -5.64 -2.76 -11.70
CA PRO A 45 -6.05 -1.84 -10.64
C PRO A 45 -5.59 -2.39 -9.29
N ALA A 46 -5.36 -1.50 -8.32
CA ALA A 46 -5.12 -1.87 -6.93
C ALA A 46 -6.21 -2.85 -6.50
N SER A 47 -5.78 -4.07 -6.25
CA SER A 47 -6.70 -5.18 -6.30
C SER A 47 -7.48 -5.36 -5.01
N SER A 48 -6.91 -4.97 -3.86
CA SER A 48 -7.45 -5.43 -2.59
C SER A 48 -8.69 -4.68 -2.13
N ALA A 49 -8.77 -3.36 -2.24
CA ALA A 49 -9.97 -2.65 -1.82
C ALA A 49 -11.18 -2.99 -2.71
N ARG A 50 -10.97 -3.21 -4.02
CA ARG A 50 -12.00 -3.75 -4.92
C ARG A 50 -12.30 -5.22 -4.64
N SER A 51 -11.28 -6.00 -4.28
CA SER A 51 -11.45 -7.39 -3.88
C SER A 51 -12.34 -7.49 -2.66
N PHE A 52 -12.06 -6.73 -1.62
CA PHE A 52 -12.89 -6.73 -0.40
C PHE A 52 -14.35 -6.33 -0.66
N ALA A 53 -14.63 -5.47 -1.65
CA ALA A 53 -16.01 -5.14 -2.01
C ALA A 53 -16.80 -6.33 -2.57
N GLN A 54 -16.13 -7.36 -3.05
CA GLN A 54 -16.70 -8.58 -3.65
C GLN A 54 -16.39 -9.84 -2.81
N GLU A 55 -15.52 -9.72 -1.80
CA GLU A 55 -15.08 -10.82 -0.97
C GLU A 55 -16.09 -11.10 0.13
N THR A 56 -16.39 -12.39 0.34
CA THR A 56 -17.23 -12.86 1.46
C THR A 56 -16.37 -13.42 2.57
N LEU A 57 -16.98 -13.66 3.73
CA LEU A 57 -16.30 -14.29 4.87
C LEU A 57 -16.09 -15.80 4.69
N ALA A 58 -16.34 -16.36 3.51
CA ALA A 58 -16.17 -17.80 3.27
C ALA A 58 -14.74 -18.30 3.51
N GLY A 59 -13.74 -17.44 3.37
CA GLY A 59 -12.34 -17.80 3.56
C GLY A 59 -11.88 -18.96 2.64
N PRO A 60 -10.73 -19.58 2.87
CA PRO A 60 -9.72 -19.12 3.82
C PRO A 60 -9.04 -17.84 3.34
N PHE A 61 -8.92 -16.89 4.22
CA PHE A 61 -8.11 -15.69 3.97
C PHE A 61 -6.63 -16.06 3.95
N THR A 62 -5.87 -15.37 3.12
CA THR A 62 -4.43 -15.61 2.96
C THR A 62 -3.66 -14.30 3.14
N LEU A 63 -2.41 -14.40 3.62
CA LEU A 63 -1.56 -13.23 3.76
C LEU A 63 -1.23 -12.66 2.36
N PRO A 64 -1.64 -11.41 2.05
CA PRO A 64 -1.32 -10.81 0.77
C PRO A 64 0.21 -10.63 0.64
N LEU A 65 0.72 -10.83 -0.57
CA LEU A 65 2.13 -10.59 -0.86
C LEU A 65 2.40 -9.10 -0.84
N LEU A 66 3.60 -8.72 -0.37
CA LEU A 66 4.10 -7.36 -0.54
C LEU A 66 4.60 -7.18 -1.97
N ASP A 67 4.30 -6.04 -2.60
CA ASP A 67 4.81 -5.67 -3.93
C ASP A 67 6.29 -5.20 -3.89
N TYR A 68 6.90 -5.23 -2.72
CA TYR A 68 8.28 -4.80 -2.46
C TYR A 68 8.96 -5.68 -1.41
N ALA A 69 10.29 -5.73 -1.42
CA ALA A 69 11.05 -6.45 -0.41
C ALA A 69 10.89 -5.80 0.98
N THR A 70 10.94 -6.60 2.05
CA THR A 70 10.81 -6.10 3.43
C THR A 70 11.84 -5.03 3.79
N SER A 71 13.02 -5.03 3.13
CA SER A 71 14.06 -4.01 3.30
C SER A 71 13.88 -2.77 2.43
N ALA A 72 12.90 -2.75 1.51
CA ALA A 72 12.80 -1.69 0.51
C ALA A 72 12.30 -0.35 1.09
N LEU A 73 11.71 -0.36 2.27
CA LEU A 73 11.20 0.84 2.95
C LEU A 73 12.24 1.53 3.85
N GLU A 74 13.48 1.00 3.89
CA GLU A 74 14.59 1.68 4.54
C GLU A 74 14.93 3.01 3.81
N PRO A 75 15.32 4.06 4.53
CA PRO A 75 15.60 4.14 5.95
C PRO A 75 14.36 4.51 6.79
N HIS A 76 13.15 4.52 6.26
CA HIS A 76 11.95 5.03 6.94
C HIS A 76 11.29 3.99 7.85
N ILE A 77 11.14 2.74 7.40
CA ILE A 77 10.72 1.60 8.23
C ILE A 77 11.79 0.53 8.08
N ASP A 78 12.25 -0.02 9.21
CA ASP A 78 13.31 -1.04 9.19
C ASP A 78 12.80 -2.41 8.74
N GLN A 79 13.71 -3.19 8.15
CA GLN A 79 13.41 -4.52 7.63
C GLN A 79 12.80 -5.43 8.68
N LEU A 80 13.33 -5.43 9.90
CA LEU A 80 12.84 -6.32 10.97
C LEU A 80 11.41 -5.97 11.38
N THR A 81 11.07 -4.68 11.45
CA THR A 81 9.68 -4.24 11.64
C THR A 81 8.78 -4.81 10.54
N MET A 82 9.17 -4.71 9.27
CA MET A 82 8.38 -5.21 8.15
C MET A 82 8.17 -6.73 8.22
N GLU A 83 9.22 -7.50 8.51
CA GLU A 83 9.17 -8.95 8.62
C GLU A 83 8.23 -9.42 9.75
N ILE A 84 8.30 -8.76 10.90
CA ILE A 84 7.46 -9.09 12.06
C ILE A 84 6.04 -8.58 11.85
N HIS A 85 5.87 -7.35 11.41
CA HIS A 85 4.57 -6.72 11.27
C HIS A 85 3.71 -7.44 10.21
N HIS A 86 4.28 -7.70 9.03
CA HIS A 86 3.60 -8.45 7.98
C HIS A 86 3.49 -9.94 8.32
N GLY A 87 4.61 -10.62 8.58
CA GLY A 87 4.66 -12.08 8.70
C GLY A 87 4.18 -12.64 10.03
N LYS A 88 3.97 -11.83 11.08
CA LYS A 88 3.50 -12.26 12.39
C LYS A 88 2.22 -11.57 12.81
N HIS A 89 2.18 -10.24 12.86
CA HIS A 89 0.99 -9.53 13.33
C HIS A 89 -0.16 -9.64 12.33
N HIS A 90 0.04 -9.35 11.05
CA HIS A 90 -1.01 -9.51 10.04
C HIS A 90 -1.41 -10.98 9.88
N GLN A 91 -0.45 -11.90 9.82
CA GLN A 91 -0.73 -13.33 9.74
C GLN A 91 -1.60 -13.81 10.93
N ALA A 92 -1.35 -13.32 12.14
CA ALA A 92 -2.15 -13.72 13.30
C ALA A 92 -3.61 -13.26 13.20
N TYR A 93 -3.90 -12.07 12.64
CA TYR A 93 -5.28 -11.65 12.37
C TYR A 93 -5.96 -12.58 11.38
N ILE A 94 -5.25 -12.98 10.31
CA ILE A 94 -5.74 -13.92 9.30
C ILE A 94 -6.03 -15.29 9.92
N ASP A 95 -5.07 -15.84 10.67
CA ASP A 95 -5.22 -17.17 11.32
C ASP A 95 -6.42 -17.19 12.26
N ASN A 96 -6.59 -16.14 13.07
CA ASN A 96 -7.71 -16.01 13.99
C ASN A 96 -9.04 -15.83 13.24
N LEU A 97 -9.08 -15.05 12.17
CA LEU A 97 -10.28 -14.85 11.35
C LEU A 97 -10.70 -16.18 10.70
N ASN A 98 -9.75 -16.90 10.10
CA ASN A 98 -9.99 -18.20 9.48
C ASN A 98 -10.54 -19.22 10.49
N LYS A 99 -10.04 -19.20 11.73
CA LYS A 99 -10.57 -20.05 12.79
C LYS A 99 -12.03 -19.70 13.11
N VAL A 100 -12.35 -18.42 13.24
CA VAL A 100 -13.73 -17.98 13.51
C VAL A 100 -14.66 -18.41 12.37
N VAL A 101 -14.28 -18.21 11.12
CA VAL A 101 -15.10 -18.58 9.96
C VAL A 101 -15.28 -20.11 9.88
N ALA A 102 -14.25 -20.89 10.16
CA ALA A 102 -14.34 -22.35 10.14
C ALA A 102 -15.27 -22.89 11.25
N GLU A 103 -15.31 -22.24 12.41
CA GLU A 103 -16.20 -22.58 13.54
C GLU A 103 -17.64 -22.04 13.34
N HIS A 104 -17.81 -21.03 12.47
CA HIS A 104 -19.06 -20.31 12.22
C HIS A 104 -19.36 -20.18 10.72
N PRO A 105 -19.60 -21.30 9.99
CA PRO A 105 -19.82 -21.26 8.55
C PRO A 105 -21.06 -20.44 8.14
N GLU A 106 -21.99 -20.20 9.07
CA GLU A 106 -23.18 -19.38 8.84
C GLU A 106 -22.88 -17.92 8.49
N ILE A 107 -21.67 -17.42 8.83
CA ILE A 107 -21.25 -16.06 8.44
C ILE A 107 -20.52 -16.02 7.10
N GLY A 108 -20.25 -17.16 6.48
CA GLY A 108 -19.41 -17.25 5.28
C GLY A 108 -19.97 -16.53 4.07
N GLU A 109 -21.30 -16.42 3.95
CA GLU A 109 -21.96 -15.73 2.84
C GLU A 109 -22.00 -14.20 3.00
N LEU A 110 -21.64 -13.66 4.17
CA LEU A 110 -21.64 -12.23 4.44
C LEU A 110 -20.46 -11.56 3.71
N SER A 111 -20.72 -10.42 3.08
CA SER A 111 -19.69 -9.61 2.46
C SER A 111 -18.77 -8.97 3.51
N VAL A 112 -17.47 -8.90 3.23
CA VAL A 112 -16.48 -8.24 4.09
C VAL A 112 -16.88 -6.81 4.40
N TRP A 113 -17.30 -6.03 3.38
CA TRP A 113 -17.72 -4.63 3.59
C TRP A 113 -19.03 -4.48 4.34
N GLU A 114 -20.02 -5.35 4.10
CA GLU A 114 -21.28 -5.32 4.85
C GLU A 114 -21.01 -5.56 6.34
N VAL A 115 -20.15 -6.56 6.66
CA VAL A 115 -19.78 -6.84 8.05
C VAL A 115 -19.01 -5.68 8.68
N LEU A 116 -18.07 -5.06 7.97
CA LEU A 116 -17.36 -3.89 8.49
C LEU A 116 -18.30 -2.69 8.71
N THR A 117 -19.31 -2.53 7.86
CA THR A 117 -20.28 -1.42 7.96
C THR A 117 -21.32 -1.68 9.05
N ASP A 118 -21.77 -2.92 9.20
CA ASP A 118 -22.73 -3.32 10.22
C ASP A 118 -22.33 -4.63 10.91
N LEU A 119 -21.59 -4.52 11.99
CA LEU A 119 -21.19 -5.69 12.79
C LEU A 119 -22.38 -6.43 13.44
N THR A 120 -23.60 -5.85 13.45
CA THR A 120 -24.75 -6.49 14.07
C THR A 120 -25.27 -7.69 13.27
N ILE A 121 -24.93 -7.77 11.97
CA ILE A 121 -25.27 -8.94 11.12
C ILE A 121 -24.48 -10.19 11.49
N VAL A 122 -23.40 -10.05 12.27
CA VAL A 122 -22.62 -11.15 12.82
C VAL A 122 -23.16 -11.56 14.20
N PRO A 123 -23.30 -12.86 14.50
CA PRO A 123 -23.74 -13.34 15.82
C PRO A 123 -22.94 -12.70 16.96
N GLU A 124 -23.64 -12.28 18.02
CA GLU A 124 -23.07 -11.53 19.14
C GLU A 124 -21.86 -12.25 19.77
N ALA A 125 -21.93 -13.57 19.90
CA ALA A 125 -20.89 -14.37 20.51
C ALA A 125 -19.52 -14.27 19.81
N VAL A 126 -19.51 -14.09 18.48
CA VAL A 126 -18.26 -14.02 17.66
C VAL A 126 -17.95 -12.62 17.15
N ARG A 127 -18.87 -11.68 17.31
CA ARG A 127 -18.73 -10.29 16.84
C ARG A 127 -17.43 -9.60 17.28
N PRO A 128 -16.97 -9.72 18.56
CA PRO A 128 -15.69 -9.12 18.96
C PRO A 128 -14.48 -9.75 18.23
N ALA A 129 -14.51 -11.05 17.99
CA ALA A 129 -13.44 -11.73 17.26
C ALA A 129 -13.42 -11.31 15.78
N VAL A 130 -14.59 -11.23 15.12
CA VAL A 130 -14.71 -10.74 13.75
C VAL A 130 -14.27 -9.27 13.67
N ARG A 131 -14.77 -8.37 14.53
CA ARG A 131 -14.37 -6.96 14.58
C ARG A 131 -12.85 -6.80 14.61
N ASN A 132 -12.18 -7.50 15.52
CA ASN A 132 -10.74 -7.35 15.70
C ASN A 132 -9.93 -7.98 14.57
N ASN A 133 -10.29 -9.17 14.12
CA ASN A 133 -9.47 -9.93 13.18
C ASN A 133 -9.78 -9.56 11.73
N LEU A 134 -11.05 -9.33 11.36
CA LEU A 134 -11.40 -8.81 10.05
C LEU A 134 -10.90 -7.38 9.88
N GLY A 135 -11.14 -6.51 10.88
CA GLY A 135 -10.59 -5.15 10.88
C GLY A 135 -9.07 -5.16 10.77
N GLY A 136 -8.39 -6.02 11.55
CA GLY A 136 -6.94 -6.18 11.47
C GLY A 136 -6.47 -6.63 10.09
N HIS A 137 -7.13 -7.61 9.48
CA HIS A 137 -6.79 -8.07 8.13
C HIS A 137 -6.97 -6.97 7.09
N VAL A 138 -8.14 -6.33 7.04
CA VAL A 138 -8.45 -5.28 6.06
C VAL A 138 -7.54 -4.05 6.24
N ASN A 139 -7.36 -3.57 7.47
CA ASN A 139 -6.52 -2.41 7.75
C ASN A 139 -5.07 -2.63 7.31
N HIS A 140 -4.49 -3.80 7.62
CA HIS A 140 -3.11 -4.12 7.24
C HIS A 140 -2.96 -4.34 5.75
N THR A 141 -3.94 -4.96 5.07
CA THR A 141 -3.88 -5.12 3.62
C THR A 141 -3.83 -3.75 2.92
N ILE A 142 -4.70 -2.81 3.31
CA ILE A 142 -4.68 -1.44 2.80
C ILE A 142 -3.35 -0.76 3.14
N TYR A 143 -2.84 -0.92 4.36
CA TYR A 143 -1.59 -0.31 4.82
C TYR A 143 -0.39 -0.71 3.97
N TRP A 144 -0.26 -2.00 3.60
CA TRP A 144 0.84 -2.45 2.75
C TRP A 144 0.80 -1.81 1.36
N GLU A 145 -0.37 -1.66 0.78
CA GLU A 145 -0.55 -1.05 -0.55
C GLU A 145 -0.35 0.47 -0.53
N LEU A 146 -0.62 1.11 0.62
CA LEU A 146 -0.37 2.54 0.82
C LEU A 146 1.11 2.90 0.91
N MET A 147 2.02 1.92 0.97
CA MET A 147 3.45 2.15 1.03
C MET A 147 4.16 1.67 -0.23
N THR A 148 5.19 2.40 -0.63
CA THR A 148 6.07 2.06 -1.76
C THR A 148 7.46 2.68 -1.56
N PRO A 149 8.54 2.01 -1.99
CA PRO A 149 9.87 2.63 -2.00
C PRO A 149 10.03 3.71 -3.07
N LYS A 150 9.09 3.83 -3.99
CA LYS A 150 9.12 4.77 -5.11
C LYS A 150 7.75 5.38 -5.34
N SER A 151 7.47 6.46 -4.62
CA SER A 151 6.24 7.22 -4.79
C SER A 151 6.17 7.91 -6.16
N LEU A 152 4.95 8.06 -6.66
CA LEU A 152 4.60 8.92 -7.78
C LEU A 152 3.83 10.12 -7.23
N GLU A 153 3.67 11.16 -8.05
CA GLU A 153 2.81 12.30 -7.69
C GLU A 153 1.33 11.88 -7.69
N PRO A 154 0.51 12.47 -6.81
CA PRO A 154 -0.94 12.27 -6.82
C PRO A 154 -1.57 12.85 -8.09
N SER A 155 -2.73 12.33 -8.48
CA SER A 155 -3.51 12.89 -9.57
C SER A 155 -4.00 14.31 -9.24
N GLN A 156 -4.25 15.12 -10.28
CA GLN A 156 -4.79 16.47 -10.09
C GLN A 156 -6.13 16.44 -9.37
N ALA A 157 -6.99 15.46 -9.65
CA ALA A 157 -8.30 15.31 -8.99
C ALA A 157 -8.17 15.10 -7.47
N LEU A 158 -7.20 14.30 -7.04
CA LEU A 158 -6.92 14.11 -5.61
C LEU A 158 -6.31 15.36 -4.98
N VAL A 159 -5.37 16.03 -5.67
CA VAL A 159 -4.79 17.31 -5.21
C VAL A 159 -5.87 18.37 -5.04
N ASP A 160 -6.80 18.49 -5.99
CA ASP A 160 -7.91 19.45 -5.91
C ASP A 160 -8.83 19.15 -4.70
N ALA A 161 -9.13 17.88 -4.45
CA ALA A 161 -9.92 17.46 -3.29
C ALA A 161 -9.20 17.76 -1.97
N ILE A 162 -7.91 17.41 -1.87
CA ILE A 162 -7.09 17.70 -0.68
C ILE A 162 -6.99 19.22 -0.46
N THR A 163 -6.77 19.98 -1.52
CA THR A 163 -6.67 21.45 -1.44
C THR A 163 -8.01 22.07 -1.00
N ARG A 164 -9.12 21.58 -1.53
CA ARG A 164 -10.47 22.03 -1.13
C ARG A 164 -10.75 21.81 0.35
N ASP A 165 -10.37 20.62 0.88
CA ASP A 165 -10.81 20.19 2.21
C ASP A 165 -9.78 20.51 3.30
N PHE A 166 -8.48 20.57 2.95
CA PHE A 166 -7.40 20.79 3.92
C PHE A 166 -6.56 22.05 3.63
N GLY A 167 -6.64 22.63 2.43
CA GLY A 167 -5.81 23.75 2.00
C GLY A 167 -4.53 23.33 1.27
N SER A 168 -3.83 22.28 1.72
CA SER A 168 -2.69 21.68 1.02
C SER A 168 -2.42 20.24 1.47
N ILE A 169 -1.53 19.54 0.76
CA ILE A 169 -1.07 18.19 1.15
C ILE A 169 -0.37 18.26 2.52
N GLU A 170 0.48 19.25 2.75
CA GLU A 170 1.21 19.42 4.03
C GLU A 170 0.25 19.66 5.20
N GLN A 171 -0.83 20.40 4.98
CA GLN A 171 -1.85 20.63 6.01
C GLN A 171 -2.63 19.33 6.31
N MET A 172 -2.98 18.55 5.30
CA MET A 172 -3.55 17.22 5.48
C MET A 172 -2.60 16.31 6.26
N GLN A 173 -1.32 16.24 5.88
CA GLN A 173 -0.31 15.44 6.57
C GLN A 173 -0.16 15.86 8.05
N ALA A 174 -0.14 17.16 8.32
CA ALA A 174 -0.10 17.69 9.67
C ALA A 174 -1.32 17.26 10.50
N ALA A 175 -2.52 17.31 9.92
CA ALA A 175 -3.76 16.89 10.58
C ALA A 175 -3.76 15.38 10.88
N VAL A 176 -3.28 14.54 9.95
CA VAL A 176 -3.16 13.09 10.17
C VAL A 176 -2.13 12.79 11.25
N ASN A 177 -0.97 13.45 11.23
CA ASN A 177 0.06 13.30 12.26
C ASN A 177 -0.48 13.68 13.63
N GLU A 178 -1.22 14.78 13.74
CA GLU A 178 -1.86 15.20 14.98
C GLU A 178 -2.87 14.16 15.48
N ALA A 179 -3.71 13.61 14.59
CA ALA A 179 -4.66 12.56 14.93
C ALA A 179 -3.94 11.29 15.43
N GLY A 180 -2.85 10.88 14.77
CA GLY A 180 -2.02 9.75 15.17
C GLY A 180 -1.31 9.95 16.52
N LEU A 181 -0.83 11.17 16.79
CA LEU A 181 -0.23 11.52 18.09
C LEU A 181 -1.26 11.53 19.22
N LYS A 182 -2.46 12.06 18.97
CA LYS A 182 -3.55 12.13 19.94
C LYS A 182 -4.23 10.76 20.18
N ARG A 183 -4.03 9.77 19.29
CA ARG A 183 -4.57 8.43 19.52
C ARG A 183 -3.90 7.79 20.73
N PHE A 184 -4.63 7.75 21.84
CA PHE A 184 -4.16 7.12 23.06
C PHE A 184 -4.15 5.59 22.89
N GLY A 185 -3.01 4.97 23.15
CA GLY A 185 -2.80 3.52 22.99
C GLY A 185 -2.66 3.12 21.52
N SER A 186 -3.13 1.92 21.22
CA SER A 186 -3.09 1.30 19.89
C SER A 186 -4.23 1.80 19.01
N GLY A 187 -3.98 1.90 17.72
CA GLY A 187 -5.00 2.29 16.75
C GLY A 187 -4.41 2.81 15.44
N TRP A 188 -5.19 3.58 14.73
CA TRP A 188 -4.89 4.06 13.40
C TRP A 188 -5.24 5.55 13.24
N ALA A 189 -4.51 6.25 12.37
CA ALA A 189 -4.87 7.58 11.88
C ALA A 189 -5.26 7.50 10.40
N TRP A 190 -6.36 8.15 10.03
CA TRP A 190 -6.97 7.98 8.72
C TRP A 190 -7.26 9.31 8.02
N VAL A 191 -7.13 9.31 6.68
CA VAL A 191 -7.93 10.18 5.82
C VAL A 191 -9.07 9.34 5.26
N VAL A 192 -10.28 9.84 5.41
CA VAL A 192 -11.49 9.17 4.90
C VAL A 192 -12.21 10.07 3.89
N SER A 193 -12.90 9.44 2.94
CA SER A 193 -13.82 10.10 2.02
C SER A 193 -15.25 9.76 2.41
N ASN A 194 -16.06 10.78 2.66
CA ASN A 194 -17.49 10.64 2.88
C ASN A 194 -18.24 11.52 1.88
N SER A 195 -18.95 10.90 0.94
CA SER A 195 -19.67 11.60 -0.12
C SER A 195 -18.81 12.66 -0.85
N GLY A 196 -17.55 12.33 -1.10
CA GLY A 196 -16.59 13.18 -1.81
C GLY A 196 -15.86 14.21 -0.95
N THR A 197 -16.24 14.38 0.31
CA THR A 197 -15.52 15.24 1.27
C THR A 197 -14.48 14.44 2.02
N LEU A 198 -13.25 14.96 2.07
CA LEU A 198 -12.15 14.35 2.81
C LEU A 198 -12.10 14.90 4.24
N SER A 199 -11.85 14.01 5.19
CA SER A 199 -11.65 14.39 6.59
C SER A 199 -10.64 13.47 7.28
N VAL A 200 -10.11 13.92 8.42
CA VAL A 200 -9.19 13.13 9.25
C VAL A 200 -9.93 12.57 10.45
N THR A 201 -9.69 11.29 10.73
CA THR A 201 -10.18 10.62 11.94
C THR A 201 -9.13 9.68 12.52
N SER A 202 -9.39 9.11 13.68
CA SER A 202 -8.56 8.05 14.24
C SER A 202 -9.44 7.01 14.94
N THR A 203 -9.09 5.74 14.79
CA THR A 203 -9.82 4.62 15.38
C THR A 203 -8.96 3.85 16.40
N PRO A 204 -9.55 3.28 17.47
CA PRO A 204 -8.82 2.45 18.41
C PRO A 204 -8.59 1.04 17.86
N ASN A 205 -7.57 0.37 18.36
CA ASN A 205 -7.29 -1.04 18.08
C ASN A 205 -7.27 -1.34 16.57
N GLN A 206 -8.13 -2.27 16.10
CA GLN A 206 -8.25 -2.62 14.69
C GLN A 206 -9.58 -2.16 14.08
N ASP A 207 -10.26 -1.22 14.71
CA ASP A 207 -11.46 -0.62 14.13
C ASP A 207 -11.15 0.09 12.82
N ASN A 208 -11.97 -0.17 11.81
CA ASN A 208 -11.91 0.51 10.53
C ASN A 208 -12.90 1.69 10.55
N PRO A 209 -12.61 2.84 9.92
CA PRO A 209 -13.48 4.02 9.96
C PRO A 209 -14.88 3.79 9.41
N VAL A 210 -15.12 2.79 8.58
CA VAL A 210 -16.47 2.46 8.11
C VAL A 210 -17.36 1.90 9.23
N MET A 211 -16.78 1.28 10.26
CA MET A 211 -17.53 0.74 11.41
C MET A 211 -18.27 1.82 12.21
N ASP A 212 -17.74 3.05 12.21
CA ASP A 212 -18.31 4.21 12.89
C ASP A 212 -19.02 5.17 11.92
N GLY A 213 -19.15 4.80 10.65
CA GLY A 213 -19.75 5.63 9.62
C GLY A 213 -18.95 6.90 9.27
N ALA A 214 -17.65 6.94 9.64
CA ALA A 214 -16.82 8.11 9.39
C ALA A 214 -16.49 8.30 7.90
N GLY A 215 -16.51 7.23 7.12
CA GLY A 215 -16.29 7.26 5.68
C GLY A 215 -15.35 6.15 5.20
N PHE A 216 -15.15 6.11 3.89
CA PHE A 216 -14.26 5.13 3.25
C PHE A 216 -12.79 5.53 3.43
N PRO A 217 -11.91 4.64 3.95
CA PRO A 217 -10.50 4.96 4.18
C PRO A 217 -9.73 5.07 2.86
N ILE A 218 -9.03 6.19 2.66
CA ILE A 218 -8.15 6.41 1.50
C ILE A 218 -6.68 6.52 1.89
N ILE A 219 -6.36 6.88 3.13
CA ILE A 219 -5.04 6.80 3.75
C ILE A 219 -5.23 6.24 5.15
N GLY A 220 -4.36 5.32 5.56
CA GLY A 220 -4.33 4.76 6.92
C GLY A 220 -2.90 4.57 7.39
N ILE A 221 -2.59 5.11 8.57
CA ILE A 221 -1.28 4.94 9.22
C ILE A 221 -1.48 4.19 10.53
N ASP A 222 -0.80 3.05 10.64
CA ASP A 222 -0.79 2.24 11.86
C ASP A 222 0.00 2.96 12.96
N VAL A 223 -0.62 3.21 14.11
CA VAL A 223 0.03 3.79 15.28
C VAL A 223 0.09 2.83 16.47
N TRP A 224 -0.13 1.55 16.24
CA TRP A 224 0.28 0.51 17.18
C TRP A 224 1.79 0.55 17.37
N GLU A 225 2.29 0.31 18.57
CA GLU A 225 3.74 0.34 18.83
C GLU A 225 4.50 -0.69 17.99
N HIS A 226 3.90 -1.83 17.64
CA HIS A 226 4.53 -2.83 16.79
C HIS A 226 4.89 -2.30 15.38
N ALA A 227 4.23 -1.24 14.91
CA ALA A 227 4.50 -0.64 13.60
C ALA A 227 5.79 0.19 13.56
N TYR A 228 6.32 0.61 14.74
CA TYR A 228 7.43 1.57 14.76
C TYR A 228 8.43 1.40 15.90
N TYR A 229 8.14 0.60 16.93
CA TYR A 229 8.92 0.61 18.18
C TYR A 229 10.36 0.15 18.00
N LEU A 230 10.63 -0.82 17.12
CA LEU A 230 11.99 -1.32 16.92
C LEU A 230 12.94 -0.22 16.43
N LYS A 231 12.47 0.69 15.58
CA LYS A 231 13.28 1.79 15.04
C LYS A 231 13.13 3.09 15.81
N TYR A 232 11.92 3.44 16.18
CA TYR A 232 11.61 4.77 16.73
C TYR A 232 11.37 4.77 18.25
N GLN A 233 11.24 3.63 18.89
CA GLN A 233 10.87 3.45 20.30
C GLN A 233 9.63 4.31 20.64
N ASN A 234 9.75 5.20 21.63
CA ASN A 234 8.66 6.09 22.06
C ASN A 234 8.43 7.31 21.15
N LYS A 235 9.17 7.43 20.04
CA LYS A 235 9.12 8.61 19.16
C LYS A 235 8.11 8.43 18.04
N ARG A 236 6.83 8.27 18.39
CA ARG A 236 5.73 8.14 17.40
C ARG A 236 5.71 9.30 16.40
N ALA A 237 6.05 10.53 16.83
CA ALA A 237 6.09 11.69 15.95
C ALA A 237 7.10 11.54 14.80
N ASP A 238 8.30 11.00 15.11
CA ASP A 238 9.36 10.79 14.11
C ASP A 238 8.92 9.72 13.10
N TYR A 239 8.28 8.64 13.56
CA TYR A 239 7.70 7.61 12.69
C TYR A 239 6.64 8.18 11.76
N LEU A 240 5.65 8.91 12.29
CA LEU A 240 4.59 9.52 11.48
C LEU A 240 5.16 10.46 10.41
N THR A 241 6.18 11.25 10.75
CA THR A 241 6.86 12.12 9.80
C THR A 241 7.60 11.31 8.72
N ALA A 242 8.28 10.23 9.12
CA ALA A 242 9.05 9.40 8.20
C ALA A 242 8.15 8.61 7.24
N TRP A 243 6.97 8.19 7.68
CA TRP A 243 6.02 7.40 6.90
C TRP A 243 5.60 8.08 5.59
N TRP A 244 5.45 9.41 5.59
CA TRP A 244 5.06 10.17 4.40
C TRP A 244 6.04 10.07 3.22
N ASN A 245 7.30 9.68 3.47
CA ASN A 245 8.25 9.41 2.39
C ASN A 245 7.95 8.10 1.63
N LEU A 246 7.05 7.28 2.16
CA LEU A 246 6.71 5.97 1.63
C LEU A 246 5.33 5.93 0.99
N ILE A 247 4.54 7.02 1.08
CA ILE A 247 3.16 7.01 0.60
C ILE A 247 3.09 6.66 -0.89
N ASN A 248 2.20 5.72 -1.21
CA ASN A 248 1.88 5.30 -2.57
C ASN A 248 0.67 6.11 -3.06
N TRP A 249 0.92 7.28 -3.61
CA TRP A 249 -0.14 8.15 -4.11
C TRP A 249 -1.03 7.49 -5.16
N ARG A 250 -0.47 6.55 -5.94
CA ARG A 250 -1.27 5.78 -6.90
C ARG A 250 -2.36 4.96 -6.21
N THR A 251 -2.04 4.28 -5.10
CA THR A 251 -3.04 3.56 -4.30
C THR A 251 -4.05 4.52 -3.69
N VAL A 252 -3.60 5.68 -3.19
CA VAL A 252 -4.51 6.70 -2.64
C VAL A 252 -5.50 7.19 -3.70
N ASP A 253 -5.03 7.47 -4.94
CA ASP A 253 -5.89 7.83 -6.08
C ASP A 253 -6.95 6.77 -6.39
N GLN A 254 -6.55 5.50 -6.34
CA GLN A 254 -7.46 4.38 -6.59
C GLN A 254 -8.51 4.24 -5.50
N LEU A 255 -8.11 4.34 -4.23
CA LEU A 255 -9.04 4.32 -3.09
C LEU A 255 -9.99 5.52 -3.11
N TYR A 256 -9.49 6.70 -3.47
CA TYR A 256 -10.32 7.89 -3.64
C TYR A 256 -11.35 7.70 -4.75
N SER A 257 -10.95 7.14 -5.89
CA SER A 257 -11.85 6.85 -7.01
C SER A 257 -12.94 5.84 -6.61
N LEU A 258 -12.58 4.78 -5.87
CA LEU A 258 -13.54 3.80 -5.34
C LEU A 258 -14.56 4.45 -4.39
N ALA A 259 -14.09 5.35 -3.51
CA ALA A 259 -14.97 6.08 -2.60
C ALA A 259 -15.97 6.96 -3.36
N GLN A 260 -15.57 7.56 -4.50
CA GLN A 260 -16.47 8.33 -5.35
C GLN A 260 -17.52 7.44 -6.04
N GLU A 261 -17.10 6.30 -6.59
CA GLU A 261 -17.98 5.32 -7.23
C GLU A 261 -19.05 4.82 -6.26
N ALA A 262 -18.66 4.47 -5.03
CA ALA A 262 -19.58 4.02 -3.98
C ALA A 262 -20.60 5.10 -3.59
N SER A 263 -20.19 6.37 -3.59
CA SER A 263 -21.08 7.50 -3.26
C SER A 263 -22.05 7.85 -4.40
N ALA A 264 -21.72 7.50 -5.65
CA ALA A 264 -22.53 7.79 -6.82
C ALA A 264 -23.64 6.75 -7.08
N THR A 265 -23.56 5.59 -6.44
CA THR A 265 -24.57 4.53 -6.59
C THR A 265 -25.73 4.82 -5.61
N PRO A 266 -26.94 5.18 -6.08
CA PRO A 266 -28.06 5.37 -5.19
C PRO A 266 -28.35 4.06 -4.46
N THR A 267 -28.46 4.09 -3.14
CA THR A 267 -29.09 3.00 -2.37
C THR A 267 -30.54 2.87 -2.85
N ALA A 268 -30.83 1.74 -3.53
CA ALA A 268 -32.15 1.41 -4.03
C ALA A 268 -33.13 1.07 -2.88
#